data_1583c8d1774e7e66d6df6e57e974dea1
#
_entry.id   1583c8d1774e7e66d6df6e57e974dea1
#
_cell.length_a   1.000
_cell.length_b   1.000
_cell.length_c   1.000
_cell.angle_alpha   90.00
_cell.angle_beta   90.00
_cell.angle_gamma   90.00
#
_symmetry.space_group_name_H-M   'P 1'
#
loop_
_entity.id
_entity.type
_entity.pdbx_description
1 polymer ?
#
loop_
_entity_poly.entity_id
_entity_poly.type
_entity_poly.pdbx_seq_one_letter_code
_entity_poly.pdbx_strand_id
1 'polypeptide(L)'
;MQKHKFFKLLVFLLLIIGVGGYFFLNSIIGDARKFGDIKKIFNNEQRQIIKKYLFPFKVISEQKKQLDFFKPLSAEIEILVKEKGANIKIIPESSIELANNKTLKKYKLNSGFHLGIANINPGSAYIDFYKDNFFIVSARGVLAFKKKFVDNEKDLKQIKNNIDKFIGLKQFKKSQTNSIKDMLIYKDKIFISYTDEIKEDCWNTSIIVGEINFEKIKFEKFFTSQKCVNSINPIDNEFNAMSGGGRMFPYNDNHILFSVGEYLNRYLAQNIN
;
A
#
# COMPACT_ATOMS: atom_id res chain seq x y z
N MET A 1 52.92 11.68 36.33
CA MET A 1 52.88 11.36 34.91
C MET A 1 52.12 10.03 34.58
N GLN A 2 52.21 8.99 35.38
CA GLN A 2 51.56 7.68 35.15
C GLN A 2 50.02 7.72 35.23
N LYS A 3 49.40 8.45 36.16
CA LYS A 3 47.94 8.54 36.34
C LYS A 3 47.20 9.12 35.10
N HIS A 4 47.81 10.05 34.41
CA HIS A 4 47.23 10.67 33.20
C HIS A 4 47.24 9.72 31.98
N LYS A 5 48.26 8.86 31.88
CA LYS A 5 48.33 7.84 30.82
C LYS A 5 47.26 6.75 31.05
N PHE A 6 47.10 6.33 32.29
CA PHE A 6 46.10 5.34 32.68
C PHE A 6 44.67 5.86 32.42
N PHE A 7 44.37 7.10 32.78
CA PHE A 7 43.07 7.71 32.53
C PHE A 7 42.75 7.81 31.03
N LYS A 8 43.70 8.21 30.20
CA LYS A 8 43.53 8.25 28.73
C LYS A 8 43.28 6.86 28.15
N LEU A 9 43.97 5.83 28.64
CA LEU A 9 43.79 4.46 28.22
C LEU A 9 42.41 3.96 28.60
N LEU A 10 41.93 4.25 29.81
CA LEU A 10 40.59 3.85 30.27
C LEU A 10 39.48 4.51 29.44
N VAL A 11 39.60 5.82 29.15
CA VAL A 11 38.63 6.53 28.29
C VAL A 11 38.64 5.97 26.89
N PHE A 12 39.80 5.62 26.33
CA PHE A 12 39.90 5.00 25.00
C PHE A 12 39.28 3.63 24.96
N LEU A 13 39.46 2.82 26.02
CA LEU A 13 38.85 1.47 26.15
C LEU A 13 37.33 1.58 26.27
N LEU A 14 36.80 2.52 27.04
CA LEU A 14 35.37 2.78 27.16
C LEU A 14 34.76 3.25 25.84
N LEU A 15 35.48 4.05 25.04
CA LEU A 15 35.08 4.47 23.71
C LEU A 15 35.00 3.25 22.74
N ILE A 16 36.01 2.38 22.77
CA ILE A 16 36.02 1.16 21.94
C ILE A 16 34.86 0.24 22.32
N ILE A 17 34.61 0.02 23.61
CA ILE A 17 33.49 -0.79 24.10
C ILE A 17 32.16 -0.14 23.71
N GLY A 18 32.05 1.19 23.84
CA GLY A 18 30.83 1.92 23.45
C GLY A 18 30.56 1.83 21.94
N VAL A 19 31.58 2.06 21.12
CA VAL A 19 31.46 1.99 19.65
C VAL A 19 31.24 0.55 19.19
N GLY A 20 31.99 -0.42 19.72
CA GLY A 20 31.83 -1.83 19.41
C GLY A 20 30.45 -2.36 19.85
N GLY A 21 30.02 -1.98 21.06
CA GLY A 21 28.68 -2.29 21.56
C GLY A 21 27.57 -1.66 20.70
N TYR A 22 27.75 -0.43 20.24
CA TYR A 22 26.83 0.24 19.33
C TYR A 22 26.71 -0.52 17.99
N PHE A 23 27.82 -0.89 17.35
CA PHE A 23 27.79 -1.67 16.10
C PHE A 23 27.19 -3.07 16.30
N PHE A 24 27.50 -3.72 17.41
CA PHE A 24 26.94 -5.01 17.78
C PHE A 24 25.41 -4.94 17.98
N LEU A 25 24.94 -3.97 18.76
CA LEU A 25 23.51 -3.73 18.96
C LEU A 25 22.80 -3.34 17.65
N ASN A 26 23.45 -2.54 16.81
CA ASN A 26 22.89 -2.19 15.50
C ASN A 26 22.76 -3.41 14.56
N SER A 27 23.75 -4.31 14.61
CA SER A 27 23.69 -5.57 13.86
C SER A 27 22.55 -6.47 14.36
N ILE A 28 22.37 -6.58 15.67
CA ILE A 28 21.33 -7.40 16.30
C ILE A 28 19.94 -6.81 16.06
N ILE A 29 19.76 -5.52 16.25
CA ILE A 29 18.45 -4.86 16.14
C ILE A 29 18.09 -4.57 14.67
N GLY A 30 19.12 -4.39 13.82
CA GLY A 30 18.96 -4.07 12.40
C GLY A 30 18.65 -5.25 11.50
N ASP A 31 19.13 -6.46 11.82
CA ASP A 31 18.92 -7.65 10.99
C ASP A 31 17.99 -8.65 11.70
N ALA A 32 16.71 -8.47 11.41
CA ALA A 32 15.64 -9.28 11.98
C ALA A 32 15.73 -10.79 11.65
N ARG A 33 16.54 -11.18 10.64
CA ARG A 33 16.67 -12.58 10.20
C ARG A 33 17.72 -13.35 11.00
N LYS A 34 18.74 -12.66 11.52
CA LYS A 34 19.85 -13.30 12.22
C LYS A 34 19.54 -13.68 13.68
N PHE A 35 18.56 -13.01 14.30
CA PHE A 35 18.30 -13.15 15.74
C PHE A 35 16.80 -13.27 16.05
N GLY A 36 16.16 -14.30 15.49
CA GLY A 36 14.73 -14.57 15.72
C GLY A 36 14.30 -14.64 17.19
N ASP A 37 15.21 -15.03 18.09
CA ASP A 37 14.90 -15.17 19.50
C ASP A 37 14.90 -13.86 20.29
N ILE A 38 15.68 -12.86 19.89
CA ILE A 38 15.65 -11.53 20.52
C ILE A 38 14.35 -10.78 20.22
N LYS A 39 13.70 -11.07 19.09
CA LYS A 39 12.37 -10.56 18.79
C LYS A 39 11.30 -11.00 19.79
N LYS A 40 11.50 -12.13 20.45
CA LYS A 40 10.56 -12.65 21.46
C LYS A 40 10.70 -11.96 22.82
N ILE A 41 11.87 -11.35 23.11
CA ILE A 41 12.16 -10.69 24.39
C ILE A 41 11.51 -9.29 24.46
N PHE A 42 11.46 -8.57 23.35
CA PHE A 42 10.93 -7.21 23.30
C PHE A 42 9.71 -7.13 22.39
N ASN A 43 8.63 -6.55 22.88
CA ASN A 43 7.46 -6.23 22.05
C ASN A 43 7.80 -5.11 21.04
N ASN A 44 6.89 -4.85 20.08
CA ASN A 44 7.12 -3.86 19.03
C ASN A 44 7.34 -2.44 19.59
N GLU A 45 6.62 -2.08 20.61
CA GLU A 45 6.71 -0.77 21.26
C GLU A 45 8.07 -0.59 21.93
N GLN A 46 8.52 -1.57 22.70
CA GLN A 46 9.85 -1.56 23.32
C GLN A 46 10.96 -1.47 22.30
N ARG A 47 10.84 -2.20 21.19
CA ARG A 47 11.82 -2.13 20.07
C ARG A 47 11.84 -0.75 19.41
N GLN A 48 10.70 -0.10 19.23
CA GLN A 48 10.64 1.26 18.70
C GLN A 48 11.27 2.28 19.66
N ILE A 49 11.03 2.13 20.94
CA ILE A 49 11.67 2.96 21.99
C ILE A 49 13.18 2.76 21.95
N ILE A 50 13.65 1.52 21.95
CA ILE A 50 15.09 1.18 21.87
C ILE A 50 15.71 1.77 20.60
N LYS A 51 15.09 1.59 19.43
CA LYS A 51 15.55 2.18 18.17
C LYS A 51 15.65 3.70 18.24
N LYS A 52 14.65 4.35 18.81
CA LYS A 52 14.59 5.81 18.92
C LYS A 52 15.74 6.39 19.76
N TYR A 53 16.10 5.72 20.85
CA TYR A 53 17.16 6.20 21.75
C TYR A 53 18.56 5.77 21.32
N LEU A 54 18.74 4.53 20.85
CA LEU A 54 20.06 4.03 20.46
C LEU A 54 20.46 4.39 19.03
N PHE A 55 19.48 4.55 18.13
CA PHE A 55 19.75 4.81 16.70
C PHE A 55 18.91 5.97 16.16
N PRO A 56 18.98 7.18 16.77
CA PRO A 56 18.12 8.29 16.38
C PRO A 56 18.30 8.69 14.89
N PHE A 57 19.52 8.68 14.38
CA PHE A 57 19.80 9.01 12.97
C PHE A 57 19.16 8.01 11.99
N LYS A 58 19.11 6.72 12.34
CA LYS A 58 18.45 5.71 11.52
C LYS A 58 16.93 5.93 11.50
N VAL A 59 16.33 6.21 12.65
CA VAL A 59 14.90 6.53 12.77
C VAL A 59 14.56 7.79 11.98
N ILE A 60 15.36 8.85 12.11
CA ILE A 60 15.19 10.10 11.35
C ILE A 60 15.30 9.84 9.84
N SER A 61 16.30 9.04 9.41
CA SER A 61 16.46 8.69 7.99
C SER A 61 15.28 7.89 7.46
N GLU A 62 14.76 6.92 8.21
CA GLU A 62 13.57 6.14 7.85
C GLU A 62 12.32 7.04 7.78
N GLN A 63 12.13 7.92 8.76
CA GLN A 63 11.03 8.90 8.77
C GLN A 63 11.13 9.90 7.60
N LYS A 64 12.34 10.37 7.29
CA LYS A 64 12.57 11.25 6.15
C LYS A 64 12.21 10.56 4.84
N LYS A 65 12.63 9.30 4.64
CA LYS A 65 12.25 8.51 3.45
C LYS A 65 10.73 8.34 3.33
N GLN A 66 10.05 8.10 4.45
CA GLN A 66 8.58 8.03 4.47
C GLN A 66 7.96 9.37 4.11
N LEU A 67 8.46 10.47 4.68
CA LEU A 67 7.97 11.82 4.40
C LEU A 67 8.18 12.21 2.93
N ASP A 68 9.36 11.93 2.39
CA ASP A 68 9.69 12.19 0.98
C ASP A 68 8.83 11.36 0.01
N PHE A 69 8.39 10.20 0.44
CA PHE A 69 7.40 9.39 -0.29
C PHE A 69 5.99 9.99 -0.22
N PHE A 70 5.54 10.40 0.97
CA PHE A 70 4.17 10.88 1.14
C PHE A 70 3.94 12.32 0.65
N LYS A 71 4.98 13.16 0.58
CA LYS A 71 4.86 14.53 0.07
C LYS A 71 4.32 14.61 -1.35
N PRO A 72 4.94 13.94 -2.36
CA PRO A 72 4.40 13.95 -3.72
C PRO A 72 3.04 13.26 -3.78
N LEU A 73 2.82 12.16 -3.04
CA LEU A 73 1.54 11.47 -2.95
C LEU A 73 0.42 12.39 -2.46
N SER A 74 0.67 13.18 -1.41
CA SER A 74 -0.32 14.13 -0.89
C SER A 74 -0.67 15.19 -1.93
N ALA A 75 0.34 15.78 -2.57
CA ALA A 75 0.15 16.84 -3.55
C ALA A 75 -0.61 16.35 -4.79
N GLU A 76 -0.25 15.17 -5.32
CA GLU A 76 -0.93 14.63 -6.51
C GLU A 76 -2.35 14.16 -6.21
N ILE A 77 -2.59 13.55 -5.05
CA ILE A 77 -3.95 13.18 -4.63
C ILE A 77 -4.78 14.44 -4.35
N GLU A 78 -4.21 15.48 -3.74
CA GLU A 78 -4.92 16.75 -3.57
C GLU A 78 -5.30 17.39 -4.91
N ILE A 79 -4.42 17.37 -5.90
CA ILE A 79 -4.70 17.84 -7.25
C ILE A 79 -5.83 17.00 -7.87
N LEU A 80 -5.75 15.68 -7.81
CA LEU A 80 -6.78 14.80 -8.36
C LEU A 80 -8.12 14.91 -7.62
N VAL A 81 -8.11 15.14 -6.32
CA VAL A 81 -9.32 15.35 -5.52
C VAL A 81 -9.92 16.73 -5.77
N LYS A 82 -9.10 17.77 -5.94
CA LYS A 82 -9.55 19.12 -6.30
C LYS A 82 -10.06 19.20 -7.73
N GLU A 83 -9.41 18.49 -8.64
CA GLU A 83 -9.76 18.40 -10.06
C GLU A 83 -10.64 17.18 -10.38
N LYS A 84 -11.56 16.81 -9.49
CA LYS A 84 -12.48 15.68 -9.69
C LYS A 84 -13.16 15.79 -11.07
N GLY A 85 -12.70 14.96 -12.00
CA GLY A 85 -13.15 14.95 -13.40
C GLY A 85 -12.12 15.45 -14.41
N ALA A 86 -10.90 15.78 -14.00
CA ALA A 86 -9.80 16.03 -14.93
C ALA A 86 -9.45 14.78 -15.74
N ASN A 87 -9.12 14.97 -17.01
CA ASN A 87 -8.68 13.87 -17.86
C ASN A 87 -7.25 13.43 -17.47
N ILE A 88 -7.04 12.12 -17.48
CA ILE A 88 -5.73 11.53 -17.23
C ILE A 88 -5.06 11.29 -18.58
N LYS A 89 -3.98 12.02 -18.85
CA LYS A 89 -3.26 11.92 -20.11
C LYS A 89 -2.59 10.57 -20.28
N ILE A 90 -2.71 10.01 -21.47
CA ILE A 90 -2.01 8.82 -21.93
C ILE A 90 -0.86 9.28 -22.83
N ILE A 91 0.36 9.01 -22.41
CA ILE A 91 1.58 9.43 -23.13
C ILE A 91 2.20 8.18 -23.78
N PRO A 92 2.30 8.12 -25.12
CA PRO A 92 3.00 7.04 -25.77
C PRO A 92 4.47 6.99 -25.33
N GLU A 93 4.98 5.82 -24.98
CA GLU A 93 6.35 5.64 -24.51
C GLU A 93 7.19 4.83 -25.50
N SER A 94 6.70 3.68 -25.91
CA SER A 94 7.40 2.79 -26.86
C SER A 94 6.44 1.81 -27.51
N SER A 95 6.91 1.18 -28.60
CA SER A 95 6.26 0.03 -29.23
C SER A 95 7.26 -1.10 -29.42
N ILE A 96 6.81 -2.34 -29.28
CA ILE A 96 7.61 -3.54 -29.47
C ILE A 96 6.86 -4.44 -30.42
N GLU A 97 7.50 -4.82 -31.53
CA GLU A 97 6.95 -5.81 -32.45
C GLU A 97 7.03 -7.20 -31.80
N LEU A 98 5.92 -7.91 -31.79
CA LEU A 98 5.80 -9.26 -31.27
C LEU A 98 5.70 -10.26 -32.42
N ALA A 99 5.83 -11.55 -32.11
CA ALA A 99 5.56 -12.62 -33.07
C ALA A 99 4.12 -12.49 -33.66
N ASN A 100 3.93 -12.98 -34.88
CA ASN A 100 2.66 -12.95 -35.59
C ASN A 100 2.14 -11.54 -35.95
N ASN A 101 3.03 -10.61 -36.28
CA ASN A 101 2.70 -9.23 -36.70
C ASN A 101 1.85 -8.46 -35.69
N LYS A 102 1.99 -8.77 -34.42
CA LYS A 102 1.36 -8.02 -33.33
C LYS A 102 2.32 -6.99 -32.76
N THR A 103 1.81 -5.83 -32.42
CA THR A 103 2.59 -4.75 -31.82
C THR A 103 2.12 -4.52 -30.37
N LEU A 104 3.04 -4.58 -29.42
CA LEU A 104 2.80 -4.16 -28.04
C LEU A 104 3.11 -2.67 -27.91
N LYS A 105 2.08 -1.85 -27.69
CA LYS A 105 2.23 -0.41 -27.46
C LYS A 105 2.26 -0.14 -25.95
N LYS A 106 3.33 0.50 -25.48
CA LYS A 106 3.51 0.91 -24.09
C LYS A 106 3.13 2.37 -23.92
N TYR A 107 2.33 2.66 -22.92
CA TYR A 107 1.90 4.01 -22.59
C TYR A 107 2.21 4.32 -21.12
N LYS A 108 2.51 5.58 -20.85
CA LYS A 108 2.64 6.14 -19.52
C LYS A 108 1.40 6.96 -19.19
N LEU A 109 0.85 6.77 -18.00
CA LEU A 109 -0.21 7.62 -17.48
C LEU A 109 0.41 8.72 -16.63
N ASN A 110 -0.08 9.96 -16.73
CA ASN A 110 0.32 11.03 -15.84
C ASN A 110 -0.44 10.91 -14.51
N SER A 111 0.14 11.42 -13.45
CA SER A 111 -0.42 11.57 -12.08
C SER A 111 -1.13 10.34 -11.50
N GLY A 112 -1.43 10.32 -10.24
CA GLY A 112 -2.24 9.35 -9.48
C GLY A 112 -2.01 7.85 -9.69
N PHE A 113 -1.85 7.44 -10.95
CA PHE A 113 -1.58 6.04 -11.32
C PHE A 113 -0.12 5.61 -11.15
N HIS A 114 0.80 6.56 -11.00
CA HIS A 114 2.22 6.27 -10.72
C HIS A 114 2.48 5.94 -9.27
N LEU A 115 1.56 6.31 -8.40
CA LEU A 115 1.69 6.14 -6.97
C LEU A 115 1.37 4.70 -6.61
N GLY A 116 2.39 3.88 -6.68
CA GLY A 116 2.31 2.48 -6.36
C GLY A 116 2.15 2.20 -4.87
N ILE A 117 2.05 0.92 -4.57
CA ILE A 117 2.05 0.39 -3.21
C ILE A 117 3.52 0.27 -2.77
N ALA A 118 3.86 0.82 -1.60
CA ALA A 118 5.14 0.65 -0.90
C ALA A 118 6.39 0.98 -1.74
N ASN A 119 6.36 1.95 -2.65
CA ASN A 119 7.46 2.35 -3.53
C ASN A 119 8.04 1.24 -4.44
N ILE A 120 7.60 0.00 -4.26
CA ILE A 120 8.15 -1.16 -4.96
C ILE A 120 7.32 -1.49 -6.20
N ASN A 121 6.02 -1.16 -6.16
CA ASN A 121 5.06 -1.46 -7.22
C ASN A 121 4.46 -0.15 -7.79
N PRO A 122 5.23 0.65 -8.54
CA PRO A 122 4.71 1.88 -9.12
C PRO A 122 3.62 1.57 -10.15
N GLY A 123 2.61 2.42 -10.21
CA GLY A 123 1.54 2.30 -11.20
C GLY A 123 0.56 1.14 -10.98
N SER A 124 0.43 0.64 -9.76
CA SER A 124 -0.54 -0.42 -9.46
C SER A 124 -1.96 0.06 -9.72
N ALA A 125 -2.68 -0.67 -10.56
CA ALA A 125 -4.07 -0.40 -10.92
C ALA A 125 -4.81 -1.70 -11.26
N TYR A 126 -6.14 -1.62 -11.26
CA TYR A 126 -7.04 -2.72 -11.61
C TYR A 126 -7.89 -2.29 -12.79
N ILE A 127 -8.10 -3.20 -13.73
CA ILE A 127 -8.83 -2.95 -14.99
C ILE A 127 -9.94 -3.97 -15.12
N ASP A 128 -11.11 -3.49 -15.53
CA ASP A 128 -12.23 -4.34 -15.93
C ASP A 128 -13.04 -3.67 -17.05
N PHE A 129 -13.97 -4.39 -17.64
CA PHE A 129 -14.68 -3.97 -18.84
C PHE A 129 -16.19 -3.88 -18.60
N TYR A 130 -16.78 -2.83 -19.14
CA TYR A 130 -18.23 -2.67 -19.20
C TYR A 130 -18.65 -2.22 -20.61
N LYS A 131 -19.36 -3.09 -21.32
CA LYS A 131 -19.71 -2.85 -22.74
C LYS A 131 -18.44 -2.53 -23.55
N ASP A 132 -18.44 -1.44 -24.30
CA ASP A 132 -17.30 -0.99 -25.10
C ASP A 132 -16.30 -0.09 -24.34
N ASN A 133 -16.37 -0.07 -23.02
CA ASN A 133 -15.48 0.75 -22.22
C ASN A 133 -14.63 -0.13 -21.30
N PHE A 134 -13.38 0.24 -21.10
CA PHE A 134 -12.63 -0.29 -20.00
C PHE A 134 -12.55 0.73 -18.88
N PHE A 135 -12.62 0.24 -17.66
CA PHE A 135 -12.47 1.01 -16.45
C PHE A 135 -11.14 0.69 -15.82
N ILE A 136 -10.55 1.68 -15.18
CA ILE A 136 -9.31 1.52 -14.44
C ILE A 136 -9.44 2.23 -13.10
N VAL A 137 -9.04 1.56 -12.03
CA VAL A 137 -8.89 2.18 -10.70
C VAL A 137 -7.47 2.02 -10.22
N SER A 138 -6.83 3.12 -9.80
CA SER A 138 -5.50 3.06 -9.21
C SER A 138 -5.55 2.46 -7.80
N ALA A 139 -4.43 1.95 -7.32
CA ALA A 139 -4.29 1.47 -5.94
C ALA A 139 -4.65 2.54 -4.88
N ARG A 140 -4.72 3.81 -5.29
CA ARG A 140 -5.05 4.96 -4.45
C ARG A 140 -6.46 5.51 -4.67
N GLY A 141 -7.30 4.84 -5.48
CA GLY A 141 -8.71 5.15 -5.63
C GLY A 141 -9.05 6.15 -6.74
N VAL A 142 -8.11 6.47 -7.62
CA VAL A 142 -8.43 7.25 -8.83
C VAL A 142 -9.14 6.34 -9.83
N LEU A 143 -10.40 6.63 -10.11
CA LEU A 143 -11.24 5.86 -11.03
C LEU A 143 -11.42 6.62 -12.34
N ALA A 144 -11.20 5.92 -13.45
CA ALA A 144 -11.34 6.49 -14.77
C ALA A 144 -11.83 5.44 -15.78
N PHE A 145 -12.27 5.88 -16.94
CA PHE A 145 -12.64 5.00 -18.04
C PHE A 145 -12.16 5.52 -19.38
N LYS A 146 -12.12 4.63 -20.36
CA LYS A 146 -11.87 4.94 -21.77
C LYS A 146 -12.72 4.03 -22.65
N LYS A 147 -13.24 4.56 -23.74
CA LYS A 147 -13.93 3.76 -24.74
C LYS A 147 -12.92 2.82 -25.43
N LYS A 148 -13.26 1.55 -25.50
CA LYS A 148 -12.46 0.51 -26.14
C LYS A 148 -12.36 0.80 -27.65
N PHE A 149 -11.17 0.65 -28.22
CA PHE A 149 -10.91 0.78 -29.66
C PHE A 149 -11.10 2.16 -30.32
N VAL A 150 -11.19 3.23 -29.54
CA VAL A 150 -11.15 4.59 -30.11
C VAL A 150 -9.70 5.08 -30.05
N ASP A 151 -8.97 4.92 -31.16
CA ASP A 151 -7.54 5.29 -31.23
C ASP A 151 -7.28 6.80 -31.07
N ASN A 152 -8.28 7.64 -31.32
CA ASN A 152 -8.14 9.10 -31.28
C ASN A 152 -8.32 9.69 -29.87
N GLU A 153 -8.85 8.96 -28.91
CA GLU A 153 -8.89 9.41 -27.51
C GLU A 153 -7.56 9.18 -26.82
N LYS A 154 -6.83 10.26 -26.57
CA LYS A 154 -5.53 10.23 -25.90
C LYS A 154 -5.62 10.18 -24.38
N ASP A 155 -6.79 10.37 -23.80
CA ASP A 155 -6.98 10.57 -22.38
C ASP A 155 -7.97 9.56 -21.79
N LEU A 156 -7.74 9.19 -20.52
CA LEU A 156 -8.73 8.53 -19.69
C LEU A 156 -9.62 9.59 -19.05
N LYS A 157 -10.92 9.41 -19.12
CA LYS A 157 -11.89 10.25 -18.43
C LYS A 157 -12.00 9.84 -16.96
N GLN A 158 -11.67 10.73 -16.04
CA GLN A 158 -11.83 10.48 -14.61
C GLN A 158 -13.31 10.55 -14.24
N ILE A 159 -13.76 9.60 -13.42
CA ILE A 159 -15.12 9.54 -12.87
C ILE A 159 -15.11 10.11 -11.46
N LYS A 160 -15.97 11.09 -11.19
CA LYS A 160 -16.19 11.62 -9.84
C LYS A 160 -16.70 10.51 -8.92
N ASN A 161 -16.13 10.36 -7.74
CA ASN A 161 -16.53 9.32 -6.81
C ASN A 161 -16.24 9.72 -5.36
N ASN A 162 -16.60 8.86 -4.43
CA ASN A 162 -16.40 9.04 -2.99
C ASN A 162 -15.58 7.89 -2.36
N ILE A 163 -14.69 7.25 -3.12
CA ILE A 163 -13.82 6.18 -2.60
C ILE A 163 -12.98 6.67 -1.42
N ASP A 164 -12.58 7.94 -1.44
CA ASP A 164 -11.81 8.61 -0.39
C ASP A 164 -12.47 8.63 0.99
N LYS A 165 -13.80 8.42 1.05
CA LYS A 165 -14.53 8.25 2.33
C LYS A 165 -14.32 6.90 2.98
N PHE A 166 -13.95 5.89 2.21
CA PHE A 166 -13.73 4.51 2.67
C PHE A 166 -12.24 4.23 2.85
N ILE A 167 -11.43 4.59 1.87
CA ILE A 167 -9.99 4.52 1.92
C ILE A 167 -9.37 5.74 1.28
N GLY A 168 -8.59 6.49 2.03
CA GLY A 168 -7.99 7.74 1.60
C GLY A 168 -6.65 8.02 2.28
N LEU A 169 -6.22 9.28 2.22
CA LEU A 169 -4.93 9.72 2.77
C LEU A 169 -4.72 9.32 4.23
N LYS A 170 -5.78 9.29 5.05
CA LYS A 170 -5.70 8.88 6.45
C LYS A 170 -5.15 7.46 6.58
N GLN A 171 -5.70 6.51 5.82
CA GLN A 171 -5.30 5.12 5.82
C GLN A 171 -3.94 4.92 5.14
N PHE A 172 -3.70 5.61 4.01
CA PHE A 172 -2.42 5.53 3.29
C PHE A 172 -1.24 6.04 4.11
N LYS A 173 -1.44 7.04 4.97
CA LYS A 173 -0.41 7.52 5.91
C LYS A 173 -0.09 6.52 7.02
N LYS A 174 -1.03 5.68 7.42
CA LYS A 174 -0.81 4.65 8.45
C LYS A 174 0.07 3.50 7.94
N SER A 175 -0.13 3.07 6.68
CA SER A 175 0.73 2.10 6.02
C SER A 175 0.75 2.32 4.51
N GLN A 176 1.94 2.24 3.92
CA GLN A 176 2.12 2.29 2.47
C GLN A 176 1.44 1.11 1.75
N THR A 177 1.20 0.02 2.45
CA THR A 177 0.58 -1.20 1.90
C THR A 177 -0.94 -1.13 1.86
N ASN A 178 -1.56 -0.15 2.55
CA ASN A 178 -3.00 0.08 2.48
C ASN A 178 -3.39 0.59 1.08
N SER A 179 -4.38 -0.03 0.46
CA SER A 179 -4.70 0.24 -0.95
C SER A 179 -6.05 -0.34 -1.36
N ILE A 180 -6.51 0.05 -2.53
CA ILE A 180 -7.46 -0.73 -3.33
C ILE A 180 -6.81 -2.08 -3.63
N LYS A 181 -7.60 -3.16 -3.63
CA LYS A 181 -7.14 -4.53 -3.80
C LYS A 181 -7.63 -5.18 -5.09
N ASP A 182 -8.82 -4.80 -5.55
CA ASP A 182 -9.38 -5.29 -6.80
C ASP A 182 -10.55 -4.40 -7.25
N MET A 183 -10.91 -4.54 -8.51
CA MET A 183 -12.12 -4.00 -9.09
C MET A 183 -12.80 -5.08 -9.91
N LEU A 184 -14.09 -5.24 -9.71
CA LEU A 184 -14.95 -6.14 -10.47
C LEU A 184 -16.15 -5.37 -11.00
N ILE A 185 -16.40 -5.45 -12.29
CA ILE A 185 -17.63 -4.97 -12.91
C ILE A 185 -18.55 -6.16 -13.14
N TYR A 186 -19.73 -6.11 -12.53
CA TYR A 186 -20.73 -7.16 -12.66
C TYR A 186 -22.15 -6.59 -12.59
N LYS A 187 -22.99 -6.92 -13.57
CA LYS A 187 -24.41 -6.51 -13.66
C LYS A 187 -24.61 -5.00 -13.42
N ASP A 188 -24.05 -4.17 -14.28
CA ASP A 188 -24.16 -2.70 -14.22
C ASP A 188 -23.63 -2.06 -12.91
N LYS A 189 -22.88 -2.79 -12.10
CA LYS A 189 -22.27 -2.32 -10.85
C LYS A 189 -20.77 -2.49 -10.86
N ILE A 190 -20.09 -1.58 -10.17
CA ILE A 190 -18.65 -1.67 -9.86
C ILE A 190 -18.50 -2.03 -8.40
N PHE A 191 -17.80 -3.14 -8.14
CA PHE A 191 -17.36 -3.56 -6.83
C PHE A 191 -15.89 -3.22 -6.68
N ILE A 192 -15.50 -2.65 -5.55
CA ILE A 192 -14.11 -2.33 -5.25
C ILE A 192 -13.79 -2.92 -3.88
N SER A 193 -12.79 -3.78 -3.84
CA SER A 193 -12.24 -4.27 -2.58
C SER A 193 -11.07 -3.39 -2.13
N TYR A 194 -10.91 -3.20 -0.84
CA TYR A 194 -9.93 -2.29 -0.29
C TYR A 194 -9.50 -2.69 1.13
N THR A 195 -8.35 -2.22 1.57
CA THR A 195 -7.90 -2.33 2.96
C THR A 195 -8.76 -1.42 3.84
N ASP A 196 -9.59 -2.00 4.68
CA ASP A 196 -10.52 -1.27 5.56
C ASP A 196 -9.99 -1.20 6.99
N GLU A 197 -9.95 -0.01 7.55
CA GLU A 197 -9.79 0.20 8.98
C GLU A 197 -11.18 0.23 9.62
N ILE A 198 -11.71 -0.95 9.99
CA ILE A 198 -13.08 -1.13 10.50
C ILE A 198 -13.32 -0.30 11.77
N LYS A 199 -12.34 -0.26 12.64
CA LYS A 199 -12.20 0.60 13.81
C LYS A 199 -10.71 0.88 14.03
N GLU A 200 -10.36 1.70 15.01
CA GLU A 200 -8.95 2.05 15.24
C GLU A 200 -8.07 0.81 15.40
N ASP A 201 -7.03 0.74 14.56
CA ASP A 201 -6.07 -0.38 14.44
C ASP A 201 -6.71 -1.77 14.26
N CYS A 202 -7.85 -1.84 13.60
CA CYS A 202 -8.57 -3.07 13.30
C CYS A 202 -8.76 -3.17 11.77
N TRP A 203 -7.89 -3.91 11.13
CA TRP A 203 -7.76 -3.96 9.67
C TRP A 203 -8.31 -5.25 9.08
N ASN A 204 -9.02 -5.13 7.99
CA ASN A 204 -9.42 -6.26 7.14
C ASN A 204 -9.67 -5.77 5.71
N THR A 205 -10.08 -6.67 4.83
CA THR A 205 -10.49 -6.33 3.47
C THR A 205 -12.00 -6.24 3.40
N SER A 206 -12.50 -5.12 2.90
CA SER A 206 -13.93 -4.84 2.71
C SER A 206 -14.24 -4.55 1.25
N ILE A 207 -15.52 -4.53 0.90
CA ILE A 207 -16.02 -4.25 -0.46
C ILE A 207 -17.00 -3.08 -0.41
N ILE A 208 -16.81 -2.14 -1.33
CA ILE A 208 -17.81 -1.11 -1.67
C ILE A 208 -18.40 -1.39 -3.04
N VAL A 209 -19.62 -0.94 -3.28
CA VAL A 209 -20.33 -1.09 -4.53
C VAL A 209 -20.94 0.23 -4.98
N GLY A 210 -20.97 0.48 -6.28
CA GLY A 210 -21.65 1.62 -6.89
C GLY A 210 -22.26 1.23 -8.24
N GLU A 211 -23.36 1.87 -8.62
CA GLU A 211 -23.93 1.73 -9.95
C GLU A 211 -23.08 2.46 -10.98
N ILE A 212 -22.90 1.85 -12.16
CA ILE A 212 -22.06 2.42 -13.22
C ILE A 212 -22.70 3.70 -13.75
N ASN A 213 -21.93 4.78 -13.62
CA ASN A 213 -22.22 6.05 -14.22
C ASN A 213 -20.90 6.70 -14.69
N PHE A 214 -20.86 7.19 -15.92
CA PHE A 214 -19.65 7.73 -16.52
C PHE A 214 -19.26 9.13 -16.04
N GLU A 215 -20.11 9.80 -15.26
CA GLU A 215 -19.84 11.12 -14.71
C GLU A 215 -19.52 11.07 -13.22
N LYS A 216 -20.36 10.32 -12.46
CA LYS A 216 -20.25 10.26 -11.02
C LYS A 216 -20.77 8.94 -10.48
N ILE A 217 -19.93 8.24 -9.69
CA ILE A 217 -20.33 7.03 -8.99
C ILE A 217 -20.33 7.29 -7.48
N LYS A 218 -21.45 6.98 -6.84
CA LYS A 218 -21.59 6.99 -5.39
C LYS A 218 -21.45 5.56 -4.90
N PHE A 219 -20.33 5.27 -4.24
CA PHE A 219 -20.10 3.99 -3.58
C PHE A 219 -20.76 3.97 -2.20
N GLU A 220 -21.15 2.77 -1.79
CA GLU A 220 -21.63 2.44 -0.44
C GLU A 220 -21.01 1.12 0.01
N LYS A 221 -21.01 0.84 1.31
CA LYS A 221 -20.49 -0.44 1.84
C LYS A 221 -21.37 -1.59 1.38
N PHE A 222 -20.75 -2.59 0.77
CA PHE A 222 -21.38 -3.85 0.37
C PHE A 222 -21.06 -4.97 1.35
N PHE A 223 -19.80 -5.08 1.75
CA PHE A 223 -19.33 -6.10 2.68
C PHE A 223 -18.25 -5.53 3.60
N THR A 224 -18.33 -5.90 4.87
CA THR A 224 -17.30 -5.64 5.87
C THR A 224 -17.14 -6.86 6.74
N SER A 225 -15.91 -7.37 6.89
CA SER A 225 -15.62 -8.47 7.79
C SER A 225 -15.87 -8.05 9.26
N GLN A 226 -16.35 -9.00 10.08
CA GLN A 226 -16.48 -8.79 11.51
C GLN A 226 -15.16 -8.98 12.27
N LYS A 227 -14.26 -9.81 11.72
CA LYS A 227 -12.94 -10.09 12.27
C LYS A 227 -11.90 -9.15 11.63
N CYS A 228 -10.89 -8.78 12.40
CA CYS A 228 -9.80 -7.93 11.92
C CYS A 228 -8.47 -8.30 12.57
N VAL A 229 -7.39 -7.75 12.02
CA VAL A 229 -6.04 -7.86 12.55
C VAL A 229 -5.53 -6.48 12.98
N ASN A 230 -4.71 -6.44 14.04
CA ASN A 230 -4.07 -5.23 14.49
C ASN A 230 -2.75 -5.01 13.74
N SER A 231 -2.44 -3.77 13.38
CA SER A 231 -1.14 -3.39 12.82
C SER A 231 -0.12 -2.99 13.89
N ILE A 232 -0.63 -2.54 15.04
CA ILE A 232 0.16 -2.28 16.26
C ILE A 232 0.13 -3.55 17.08
N ASN A 233 1.30 -4.14 17.36
CA ASN A 233 1.42 -5.43 18.07
C ASN A 233 0.65 -6.60 17.44
N PRO A 234 0.83 -6.88 16.16
CA PRO A 234 0.22 -8.05 15.54
C PRO A 234 0.76 -9.34 16.17
N ILE A 235 -0.05 -10.41 16.17
CA ILE A 235 0.30 -11.70 16.83
C ILE A 235 1.65 -12.22 16.35
N ASP A 236 1.94 -12.17 15.05
CA ASP A 236 3.21 -12.62 14.47
C ASP A 236 4.27 -11.50 14.39
N ASN A 237 4.05 -10.38 15.08
CA ASN A 237 4.90 -9.19 15.04
C ASN A 237 5.08 -8.57 13.64
N GLU A 238 4.26 -8.92 12.69
CA GLU A 238 4.30 -8.42 11.32
C GLU A 238 2.89 -8.09 10.85
N PHE A 239 2.73 -6.96 10.15
CA PHE A 239 1.50 -6.58 9.48
C PHE A 239 1.85 -6.10 8.07
N ASN A 240 1.16 -6.65 7.08
CA ASN A 240 1.30 -6.18 5.70
C ASN A 240 -0.03 -6.32 4.96
N ALA A 241 -0.63 -5.19 4.64
CA ALA A 241 -1.89 -5.18 3.91
C ALA A 241 -1.77 -5.71 2.47
N MET A 242 -0.56 -5.88 1.89
CA MET A 242 -0.41 -6.55 0.59
C MET A 242 -0.86 -8.01 0.64
N SER A 243 -0.74 -8.66 1.81
CA SER A 243 -1.22 -10.03 2.03
C SER A 243 -2.70 -10.11 2.44
N GLY A 244 -3.46 -9.02 2.28
CA GLY A 244 -4.88 -8.95 2.67
C GLY A 244 -5.87 -9.63 1.70
N GLY A 245 -5.39 -10.23 0.60
CA GLY A 245 -6.28 -10.78 -0.42
C GLY A 245 -7.02 -9.68 -1.20
N GLY A 246 -8.31 -9.85 -1.44
CA GLY A 246 -9.16 -8.84 -2.05
C GLY A 246 -9.65 -9.15 -3.46
N ARG A 247 -9.20 -10.25 -4.09
CA ARG A 247 -9.66 -10.64 -5.44
C ARG A 247 -11.13 -11.04 -5.40
N MET A 248 -11.86 -10.57 -6.40
CA MET A 248 -13.27 -10.84 -6.57
C MET A 248 -13.51 -11.56 -7.92
N PHE A 249 -14.46 -12.49 -7.92
CA PHE A 249 -14.86 -13.20 -9.11
C PHE A 249 -16.36 -13.52 -9.05
N PRO A 250 -17.14 -13.33 -10.15
CA PRO A 250 -18.54 -13.73 -10.18
C PRO A 250 -18.64 -15.25 -10.18
N TYR A 251 -19.31 -15.81 -9.17
CA TYR A 251 -19.51 -17.26 -9.07
C TYR A 251 -20.76 -17.71 -9.82
N ASN A 252 -21.87 -16.99 -9.63
CA ASN A 252 -23.12 -17.17 -10.35
C ASN A 252 -23.89 -15.85 -10.34
N ASP A 253 -25.13 -15.87 -10.83
CA ASP A 253 -25.95 -14.67 -10.97
C ASP A 253 -26.14 -13.84 -9.70
N ASN A 254 -26.03 -14.45 -8.54
CA ASN A 254 -26.32 -13.80 -7.26
C ASN A 254 -25.15 -13.81 -6.27
N HIS A 255 -24.01 -14.41 -6.64
CA HIS A 255 -22.89 -14.57 -5.73
C HIS A 255 -21.56 -14.12 -6.35
N ILE A 256 -20.76 -13.47 -5.54
CA ILE A 256 -19.37 -13.11 -5.83
C ILE A 256 -18.48 -13.90 -4.87
N LEU A 257 -17.47 -14.59 -5.40
CA LEU A 257 -16.38 -15.14 -4.61
C LEU A 257 -15.43 -14.01 -4.26
N PHE A 258 -14.98 -14.02 -3.03
CA PHE A 258 -14.09 -12.99 -2.49
C PHE A 258 -12.99 -13.61 -1.65
N SER A 259 -11.73 -13.30 -1.97
CA SER A 259 -10.58 -13.78 -1.21
C SER A 259 -10.21 -12.81 -0.10
N VAL A 260 -9.96 -13.35 1.10
CA VAL A 260 -9.43 -12.58 2.23
C VAL A 260 -8.11 -13.22 2.64
N GLY A 261 -7.09 -12.40 2.88
CA GLY A 261 -5.78 -12.85 3.33
C GLY A 261 -5.57 -12.56 4.82
N GLU A 262 -4.45 -13.04 5.34
CA GLU A 262 -4.13 -13.01 6.78
C GLU A 262 -3.27 -11.82 7.22
N TYR A 263 -2.92 -10.92 6.31
CA TYR A 263 -2.13 -9.70 6.60
C TYR A 263 -0.74 -9.96 7.22
N LEU A 264 -0.10 -11.11 6.89
CA LEU A 264 1.07 -11.72 7.54
C LEU A 264 0.82 -12.25 8.96
N ASN A 265 -0.43 -12.34 9.37
CA ASN A 265 -0.81 -12.96 10.62
C ASN A 265 -1.05 -14.47 10.37
N ARG A 266 0.05 -15.22 10.23
CA ARG A 266 0.08 -16.62 9.76
C ARG A 266 -0.76 -17.56 10.62
N TYR A 267 -0.94 -17.24 11.88
CA TYR A 267 -1.81 -17.99 12.78
C TYR A 267 -3.26 -18.08 12.26
N LEU A 268 -3.75 -17.01 11.62
CA LEU A 268 -5.10 -17.00 11.04
C LEU A 268 -5.22 -17.88 9.80
N ALA A 269 -4.14 -18.03 9.02
CA ALA A 269 -4.15 -18.86 7.80
C ALA A 269 -4.27 -20.37 8.11
N GLN A 270 -3.95 -20.79 9.31
CA GLN A 270 -3.99 -22.20 9.75
C GLN A 270 -5.19 -22.51 10.65
N ASN A 271 -5.98 -21.51 10.99
CA ASN A 271 -7.15 -21.69 11.82
C ASN A 271 -8.38 -21.90 10.95
N ILE A 272 -8.83 -23.14 10.85
CA ILE A 272 -10.01 -23.56 10.07
C ILE A 272 -11.33 -23.44 10.82
N ASN A 273 -11.34 -22.86 12.03
CA ASN A 273 -12.54 -22.65 12.86
C ASN A 273 -13.10 -21.24 12.71
#